data_f8336007331d405bd9b7dcd70295930e
#
_entry.id   f8336007331d405bd9b7dcd70295930e
#
_cell.length_a   1.000
_cell.length_b   1.000
_cell.length_c   1.000
_cell.angle_alpha   90.00
_cell.angle_beta   90.00
_cell.angle_gamma   90.00
#
_symmetry.space_group_name_H-M   'P 1'
#
loop_
_entity.id
_entity.type
_entity.pdbx_description
1 polymer ?
#
loop_
_entity_poly.entity_id
_entity_poly.type
_entity_poly.pdbx_seq_one_letter_code
_entity_poly.pdbx_strand_id
1 'polypeptide(L)'
;MPKKKKKIKVKKKVIKKKRKIFRKKIEQKAEKELVYKTKKEWISKATVNKSQYEKKYKNSLSDNDNFWKKEGKRINWIKPYTKIKDIKYSSADVRIKWFYDGTLNASANCIDRHLKKNKDKVAILWVGDDPKVQKKITYKELYKEVSKA
;
A
#
# COMPACT_ATOMS: atom_id res chain seq x y z
N MET A 1 36.46 -46.65 -30.71
CA MET A 1 35.34 -45.70 -30.44
C MET A 1 35.45 -44.82 -29.19
N PRO A 2 36.59 -44.52 -28.55
CA PRO A 2 36.60 -43.65 -27.32
C PRO A 2 36.72 -42.16 -27.58
N LYS A 3 37.20 -41.72 -28.74
CA LYS A 3 37.41 -40.25 -29.04
C LYS A 3 36.14 -39.41 -29.18
N LYS A 4 35.02 -39.98 -29.69
CA LYS A 4 33.72 -39.26 -29.82
C LYS A 4 33.07 -38.93 -28.46
N LYS A 5 33.09 -39.85 -27.48
CA LYS A 5 32.52 -39.60 -26.13
C LYS A 5 33.25 -38.53 -25.36
N LYS A 6 34.59 -38.39 -25.48
CA LYS A 6 35.37 -37.27 -24.87
C LYS A 6 35.00 -35.91 -25.46
N LYS A 7 34.85 -35.78 -26.78
CA LYS A 7 34.46 -34.49 -27.44
C LYS A 7 33.06 -34.03 -27.00
N ILE A 8 32.10 -34.95 -26.82
CA ILE A 8 30.73 -34.61 -26.37
C ILE A 8 30.73 -34.15 -24.88
N LYS A 9 31.51 -34.80 -24.00
CA LYS A 9 31.65 -34.36 -22.60
C LYS A 9 32.28 -32.98 -22.47
N VAL A 10 33.24 -32.64 -23.28
CA VAL A 10 33.90 -31.32 -23.30
C VAL A 10 32.92 -30.25 -23.80
N LYS A 11 32.19 -30.50 -24.91
CA LYS A 11 31.15 -29.56 -25.39
C LYS A 11 30.06 -29.31 -24.34
N LYS A 12 29.58 -30.33 -23.65
CA LYS A 12 28.58 -30.20 -22.55
C LYS A 12 29.12 -29.35 -21.39
N LYS A 13 30.40 -29.51 -21.00
CA LYS A 13 31.04 -28.68 -19.96
C LYS A 13 31.15 -27.21 -20.39
N VAL A 14 31.53 -26.94 -21.61
CA VAL A 14 31.64 -25.58 -22.16
C VAL A 14 30.28 -24.89 -22.23
N ILE A 15 29.23 -25.60 -22.67
CA ILE A 15 27.87 -25.07 -22.72
C ILE A 15 27.35 -24.77 -21.30
N LYS A 16 27.60 -25.68 -20.33
CA LYS A 16 27.23 -25.42 -18.92
C LYS A 16 27.96 -24.20 -18.34
N LYS A 17 29.23 -24.02 -18.66
CA LYS A 17 30.02 -22.86 -18.21
C LYS A 17 29.52 -21.55 -18.84
N LYS A 18 29.21 -21.54 -20.16
CA LYS A 18 28.61 -20.38 -20.84
C LYS A 18 27.22 -20.03 -20.28
N ARG A 19 26.36 -21.00 -20.01
CA ARG A 19 25.04 -20.78 -19.38
C ARG A 19 25.15 -20.21 -17.98
N LYS A 20 26.12 -20.65 -17.18
CA LYS A 20 26.36 -20.13 -15.82
C LYS A 20 26.88 -18.69 -15.85
N ILE A 21 27.76 -18.35 -16.81
CA ILE A 21 28.25 -16.99 -17.02
C ILE A 21 27.12 -16.06 -17.50
N PHE A 22 26.29 -16.55 -18.42
CA PHE A 22 25.13 -15.78 -18.94
C PHE A 22 24.10 -15.52 -17.85
N ARG A 23 23.77 -16.53 -17.01
CA ARG A 23 22.92 -16.33 -15.83
C ARG A 23 23.49 -15.32 -14.84
N LYS A 24 24.78 -15.43 -14.50
CA LYS A 24 25.44 -14.42 -13.64
C LYS A 24 25.41 -13.01 -14.24
N LYS A 25 25.55 -12.86 -15.56
CA LYS A 25 25.43 -11.55 -16.23
C LYS A 25 23.99 -11.01 -16.19
N ILE A 26 22.98 -11.89 -16.30
CA ILE A 26 21.56 -11.48 -16.17
C ILE A 26 21.28 -11.08 -14.71
N GLU A 27 21.74 -11.86 -13.73
CA GLU A 27 21.59 -11.54 -12.29
C GLU A 27 22.34 -10.25 -11.89
N GLN A 28 23.49 -9.94 -12.53
CA GLN A 28 24.21 -8.68 -12.33
C GLN A 28 23.60 -7.49 -13.07
N LYS A 29 22.76 -7.75 -14.08
CA LYS A 29 22.04 -6.75 -14.87
C LYS A 29 20.58 -6.59 -14.40
N ALA A 30 20.13 -7.39 -13.41
CA ALA A 30 18.97 -7.05 -12.61
C ALA A 30 19.27 -5.66 -12.03
N GLU A 31 18.57 -4.64 -12.54
CA GLU A 31 18.73 -3.25 -12.11
C GLU A 31 18.72 -3.25 -10.60
N LYS A 32 19.79 -2.73 -9.99
CA LYS A 32 19.80 -2.46 -8.56
C LYS A 32 18.58 -1.60 -8.31
N GLU A 33 17.60 -2.16 -7.63
CA GLU A 33 16.41 -1.42 -7.24
C GLU A 33 16.87 -0.10 -6.61
N LEU A 34 16.48 1.02 -7.23
CA LEU A 34 16.92 2.34 -6.78
C LEU A 34 16.27 2.62 -5.44
N VAL A 35 16.99 2.34 -4.36
CA VAL A 35 16.53 2.63 -3.01
C VAL A 35 16.80 4.10 -2.69
N TYR A 36 15.76 4.90 -2.67
CA TYR A 36 15.82 6.30 -2.28
C TYR A 36 15.74 6.43 -0.76
N LYS A 37 16.74 7.07 -0.16
CA LYS A 37 16.72 7.35 1.28
C LYS A 37 15.68 8.44 1.58
N THR A 38 14.81 8.18 2.55
CA THR A 38 13.82 9.17 3.01
C THR A 38 14.54 10.41 3.59
N LYS A 39 14.11 11.60 3.20
CA LYS A 39 14.65 12.85 3.71
C LYS A 39 14.39 13.00 5.22
N LYS A 40 15.37 13.48 5.98
CA LYS A 40 15.25 13.68 7.45
C LYS A 40 14.05 14.57 7.81
N GLU A 41 13.79 15.60 7.01
CA GLU A 41 12.64 16.48 7.17
C GLU A 41 11.29 15.74 7.09
N TRP A 42 11.17 14.77 6.21
CA TRP A 42 9.95 13.95 6.10
C TRP A 42 9.79 13.01 7.29
N ILE A 43 10.91 12.44 7.76
CA ILE A 43 10.91 11.56 8.93
C ILE A 43 10.47 12.34 10.18
N SER A 44 10.95 13.58 10.37
CA SER A 44 10.60 14.40 11.53
C SER A 44 9.14 14.86 11.54
N LYS A 45 8.52 15.03 10.35
CA LYS A 45 7.11 15.42 10.19
C LYS A 45 6.16 14.24 10.09
N ALA A 46 6.66 13.00 10.12
CA ALA A 46 5.83 11.82 10.00
C ALA A 46 4.92 11.63 11.22
N THR A 47 3.64 11.39 11.00
CA THR A 47 2.64 11.13 12.04
C THR A 47 2.93 9.83 12.80
N VAL A 48 3.56 8.87 12.14
CA VAL A 48 3.95 7.56 12.71
C VAL A 48 5.39 7.28 12.34
N ASN A 49 6.26 7.13 13.35
CA ASN A 49 7.64 6.72 13.14
C ASN A 49 7.76 5.18 13.11
N LYS A 50 8.96 4.66 12.80
CA LYS A 50 9.21 3.22 12.64
C LYS A 50 8.83 2.43 13.91
N SER A 51 9.25 2.87 15.08
CA SER A 51 8.95 2.18 16.35
C SER A 51 7.46 2.14 16.65
N GLN A 52 6.75 3.24 16.41
CA GLN A 52 5.29 3.30 16.56
C GLN A 52 4.58 2.37 15.56
N TYR A 53 5.06 2.30 14.32
CA TYR A 53 4.54 1.37 13.32
C TYR A 53 4.72 -0.09 13.76
N GLU A 54 5.94 -0.47 14.16
CA GLU A 54 6.24 -1.83 14.62
C GLU A 54 5.37 -2.25 15.82
N LYS A 55 5.19 -1.35 16.79
CA LYS A 55 4.30 -1.57 17.93
C LYS A 55 2.84 -1.76 17.49
N LYS A 56 2.33 -0.88 16.61
CA LYS A 56 0.97 -0.99 16.07
C LYS A 56 0.79 -2.28 15.28
N TYR A 57 1.73 -2.63 14.43
CA TYR A 57 1.70 -3.88 13.65
C TYR A 57 1.68 -5.10 14.55
N LYS A 58 2.56 -5.17 15.56
CA LYS A 58 2.56 -6.26 16.54
C LYS A 58 1.20 -6.37 17.26
N ASN A 59 0.64 -5.26 17.70
CA ASN A 59 -0.67 -5.24 18.36
C ASN A 59 -1.80 -5.68 17.42
N SER A 60 -1.75 -5.31 16.15
CA SER A 60 -2.76 -5.73 15.16
C SER A 60 -2.78 -7.24 14.91
N LEU A 61 -1.68 -7.94 15.19
CA LEU A 61 -1.59 -9.40 15.08
C LEU A 61 -1.95 -10.10 16.40
N SER A 62 -1.45 -9.59 17.53
CA SER A 62 -1.61 -10.25 18.85
C SER A 62 -2.97 -10.01 19.49
N ASP A 63 -3.59 -8.86 19.26
CA ASP A 63 -4.90 -8.46 19.83
C ASP A 63 -5.71 -7.72 18.76
N ASN A 64 -6.02 -8.46 17.70
CA ASN A 64 -6.61 -7.93 16.48
C ASN A 64 -7.95 -7.21 16.73
N ASP A 65 -8.84 -7.79 17.51
CA ASP A 65 -10.18 -7.23 17.73
C ASP A 65 -10.14 -5.90 18.51
N ASN A 66 -9.38 -5.85 19.60
CA ASN A 66 -9.22 -4.61 20.35
C ASN A 66 -8.43 -3.55 19.58
N PHE A 67 -7.45 -3.96 18.78
CA PHE A 67 -6.72 -3.06 17.89
C PHE A 67 -7.70 -2.36 16.92
N TRP A 68 -8.51 -3.12 16.19
CA TRP A 68 -9.46 -2.55 15.23
C TRP A 68 -10.61 -1.82 15.89
N LYS A 69 -11.07 -2.28 17.05
CA LYS A 69 -12.04 -1.56 17.90
C LYS A 69 -11.55 -0.15 18.25
N LYS A 70 -10.25 0.01 18.49
CA LYS A 70 -9.64 1.31 18.78
C LYS A 70 -9.42 2.14 17.51
N GLU A 71 -8.84 1.55 16.46
CA GLU A 71 -8.54 2.26 15.22
C GLU A 71 -9.81 2.72 14.48
N GLY A 72 -10.89 1.96 14.52
CA GLY A 72 -12.18 2.34 13.93
C GLY A 72 -12.80 3.62 14.52
N LYS A 73 -12.44 3.99 15.76
CA LYS A 73 -12.88 5.26 16.39
C LYS A 73 -12.27 6.51 15.74
N ARG A 74 -11.30 6.37 14.85
CA ARG A 74 -10.72 7.50 14.11
C ARG A 74 -11.65 8.04 13.03
N ILE A 75 -12.68 7.29 12.67
CA ILE A 75 -13.69 7.62 11.68
C ILE A 75 -14.94 8.15 12.40
N ASN A 76 -15.65 9.11 11.79
CA ASN A 76 -16.91 9.60 12.31
C ASN A 76 -18.04 8.65 11.90
N TRP A 77 -18.70 8.06 12.88
CA TRP A 77 -19.82 7.15 12.69
C TRP A 77 -21.14 7.89 12.90
N ILE A 78 -22.13 7.64 12.03
CA ILE A 78 -23.52 8.04 12.25
C ILE A 78 -24.12 7.17 13.35
N LYS A 79 -23.96 5.84 13.20
CA LYS A 79 -24.26 4.85 14.22
C LYS A 79 -22.97 4.13 14.59
N PRO A 80 -22.46 4.27 15.81
CA PRO A 80 -21.26 3.55 16.24
C PRO A 80 -21.42 2.04 16.13
N TYR A 81 -20.34 1.35 15.74
CA TYR A 81 -20.30 -0.11 15.71
C TYR A 81 -20.12 -0.70 17.10
N THR A 82 -20.66 -1.89 17.30
CA THR A 82 -20.38 -2.76 18.45
C THR A 82 -19.65 -4.03 18.01
N LYS A 83 -19.86 -4.47 16.77
CA LYS A 83 -19.30 -5.69 16.19
C LYS A 83 -18.15 -5.35 15.27
N ILE A 84 -16.95 -5.90 15.54
CA ILE A 84 -15.72 -5.51 14.86
C ILE A 84 -15.59 -6.22 13.53
N LYS A 85 -15.71 -7.55 13.51
CA LYS A 85 -15.58 -8.36 12.31
C LYS A 85 -16.35 -9.67 12.39
N ASP A 86 -16.74 -10.19 11.24
CA ASP A 86 -17.17 -11.55 11.01
C ASP A 86 -16.47 -12.05 9.75
N ILE A 87 -15.42 -12.85 9.95
CA ILE A 87 -14.54 -13.31 8.86
C ILE A 87 -14.47 -14.83 8.85
N LYS A 88 -14.77 -15.41 7.70
CA LYS A 88 -14.62 -16.84 7.43
C LYS A 88 -14.02 -17.04 6.05
N TYR A 89 -12.96 -17.83 6.00
CA TYR A 89 -12.33 -18.27 4.76
C TYR A 89 -12.44 -19.78 4.66
N SER A 90 -13.37 -20.27 3.85
CA SER A 90 -13.46 -21.70 3.49
C SER A 90 -13.81 -21.83 2.02
N SER A 91 -13.56 -23.00 1.42
CA SER A 91 -13.90 -23.27 0.02
C SER A 91 -15.38 -23.13 -0.29
N ALA A 92 -16.25 -23.36 0.70
CA ALA A 92 -17.71 -23.31 0.56
C ALA A 92 -18.34 -21.99 1.00
N ASP A 93 -17.65 -21.19 1.83
CA ASP A 93 -18.21 -19.96 2.42
C ASP A 93 -17.10 -18.96 2.68
N VAL A 94 -17.07 -17.89 1.88
CA VAL A 94 -16.19 -16.74 2.09
C VAL A 94 -17.02 -15.58 2.60
N ARG A 95 -16.78 -15.18 3.85
CA ARG A 95 -17.49 -14.07 4.47
C ARG A 95 -16.50 -13.10 5.07
N ILE A 96 -16.58 -11.82 4.66
CA ILE A 96 -15.72 -10.74 5.13
C ILE A 96 -16.61 -9.55 5.46
N LYS A 97 -16.89 -9.36 6.74
CA LYS A 97 -17.67 -8.23 7.25
C LYS A 97 -16.86 -7.50 8.32
N TRP A 98 -16.73 -6.19 8.18
CA TRP A 98 -16.07 -5.32 9.14
C TRP A 98 -17.04 -4.27 9.64
N PHE A 99 -17.05 -4.03 10.96
CA PHE A 99 -17.87 -2.99 11.61
C PHE A 99 -19.34 -3.02 11.15
N TYR A 100 -19.88 -4.22 10.97
CA TYR A 100 -21.05 -4.48 10.15
C TYR A 100 -22.40 -4.08 10.75
N ASP A 101 -22.41 -3.61 12.00
CA ASP A 101 -23.58 -3.02 12.66
C ASP A 101 -23.45 -1.49 12.81
N GLY A 102 -22.33 -0.91 12.37
CA GLY A 102 -22.10 0.53 12.32
C GLY A 102 -22.58 1.14 11.00
N THR A 103 -22.88 2.43 11.02
CA THR A 103 -23.23 3.19 9.81
C THR A 103 -22.40 4.46 9.75
N LEU A 104 -21.85 4.76 8.58
CA LEU A 104 -21.08 5.97 8.33
C LEU A 104 -21.38 6.53 6.95
N ASN A 105 -21.03 7.80 6.75
CA ASN A 105 -20.96 8.41 5.42
C ASN A 105 -19.48 8.59 5.07
N ALA A 106 -19.04 7.92 3.99
CA ALA A 106 -17.66 7.97 3.55
C ALA A 106 -17.30 9.37 3.01
N SER A 107 -18.18 9.99 2.22
CA SER A 107 -17.97 11.34 1.70
C SER A 107 -17.83 12.36 2.83
N ALA A 108 -18.71 12.34 3.82
CA ALA A 108 -18.63 13.21 4.99
C ALA A 108 -17.29 13.03 5.75
N ASN A 109 -16.81 11.80 5.88
CA ASN A 109 -15.52 11.51 6.50
C ASN A 109 -14.33 12.01 5.67
N CYS A 110 -14.40 11.95 4.35
CA CYS A 110 -13.31 12.35 3.46
C CYS A 110 -13.31 13.86 3.18
N ILE A 111 -14.44 14.52 3.20
CA ILE A 111 -14.61 15.90 2.70
C ILE A 111 -15.15 16.82 3.80
N ASP A 112 -16.39 16.60 4.23
CA ASP A 112 -17.16 17.55 5.07
C ASP A 112 -16.47 17.84 6.39
N ARG A 113 -15.97 16.82 7.08
CA ARG A 113 -15.25 16.97 8.36
C ARG A 113 -14.02 17.87 8.29
N HIS A 114 -13.48 18.07 7.08
CA HIS A 114 -12.28 18.88 6.85
C HIS A 114 -12.61 20.36 6.52
N LEU A 115 -13.84 20.68 6.11
CA LEU A 115 -14.21 22.02 5.67
C LEU A 115 -13.98 23.09 6.72
N LYS A 116 -14.28 22.81 7.98
CA LYS A 116 -14.13 23.80 9.07
C LYS A 116 -12.69 24.28 9.24
N LYS A 117 -11.70 23.39 9.09
CA LYS A 117 -10.28 23.72 9.36
C LYS A 117 -9.41 23.80 8.11
N ASN A 118 -9.80 23.15 7.03
CA ASN A 118 -8.94 22.92 5.88
C ASN A 118 -9.61 23.28 4.54
N LYS A 119 -10.68 24.07 4.53
CA LYS A 119 -11.47 24.37 3.32
C LYS A 119 -10.63 24.84 2.12
N ASP A 120 -9.61 25.65 2.37
CA ASP A 120 -8.76 26.25 1.35
C ASP A 120 -7.47 25.43 1.06
N LYS A 121 -7.26 24.32 1.79
CA LYS A 121 -6.16 23.39 1.49
C LYS A 121 -6.45 22.57 0.25
N VAL A 122 -5.40 22.28 -0.51
CA VAL A 122 -5.47 21.36 -1.66
C VAL A 122 -5.82 19.97 -1.17
N ALA A 123 -6.97 19.46 -1.58
CA ALA A 123 -7.43 18.10 -1.31
C ALA A 123 -6.91 17.14 -2.39
N ILE A 124 -6.91 17.59 -3.66
CA ILE A 124 -6.44 16.81 -4.81
C ILE A 124 -5.44 17.64 -5.60
N LEU A 125 -4.26 17.10 -5.83
CA LEU A 125 -3.31 17.58 -6.81
C LEU A 125 -3.30 16.59 -7.97
N TRP A 126 -3.92 16.96 -9.07
CA TRP A 126 -3.85 16.20 -10.30
C TRP A 126 -2.65 16.66 -11.13
N VAL A 127 -1.89 15.73 -11.67
CA VAL A 127 -0.73 15.98 -12.52
C VAL A 127 -0.90 15.13 -13.77
N GLY A 128 -0.83 15.77 -14.95
CA GLY A 128 -0.88 15.07 -16.25
C GLY A 128 0.42 14.36 -16.60
N ASP A 129 0.45 13.73 -17.77
CA ASP A 129 1.66 13.10 -18.33
C ASP A 129 2.79 14.13 -18.51
N ASP A 130 2.46 15.35 -18.96
CA ASP A 130 3.36 16.50 -18.81
C ASP A 130 3.21 17.07 -17.38
N PRO A 131 4.28 17.01 -16.55
CA PRO A 131 4.24 17.52 -15.16
C PRO A 131 3.92 19.02 -15.04
N LYS A 132 4.03 19.78 -16.13
CA LYS A 132 3.61 21.20 -16.17
C LYS A 132 2.10 21.36 -16.17
N VAL A 133 1.36 20.35 -16.62
CA VAL A 133 -0.10 20.33 -16.62
C VAL A 133 -0.58 19.82 -15.28
N GLN A 134 -1.02 20.73 -14.43
CA GLN A 134 -1.47 20.41 -13.06
C GLN A 134 -2.81 21.10 -12.76
N LYS A 135 -3.62 20.41 -11.96
CA LYS A 135 -4.87 20.97 -11.41
C LYS A 135 -4.88 20.78 -9.89
N LYS A 136 -5.08 21.86 -9.17
CA LYS A 136 -5.26 21.85 -7.71
C LYS A 136 -6.74 22.00 -7.41
N ILE A 137 -7.29 21.14 -6.57
CA ILE A 137 -8.69 21.19 -6.13
C ILE A 137 -8.66 21.27 -4.60
N THR A 138 -9.22 22.34 -4.04
CA THR A 138 -9.34 22.51 -2.59
C THR A 138 -10.46 21.66 -2.00
N TYR A 139 -10.48 21.47 -0.69
CA TYR A 139 -11.61 20.79 -0.02
C TYR A 139 -12.94 21.47 -0.28
N LYS A 140 -12.97 22.80 -0.34
CA LYS A 140 -14.17 23.58 -0.64
C LYS A 140 -14.68 23.34 -2.06
N GLU A 141 -13.80 23.31 -3.04
CA GLU A 141 -14.14 23.01 -4.42
C GLU A 141 -14.61 21.57 -4.56
N LEU A 142 -13.87 20.62 -3.98
CA LEU A 142 -14.22 19.19 -3.99
C LEU A 142 -15.61 18.97 -3.37
N TYR A 143 -15.90 19.59 -2.23
CA TYR A 143 -17.23 19.52 -1.61
C TYR A 143 -18.33 19.99 -2.56
N LYS A 144 -18.13 21.16 -3.23
CA LYS A 144 -19.12 21.70 -4.18
C LYS A 144 -19.37 20.75 -5.35
N GLU A 145 -18.32 20.16 -5.91
CA GLU A 145 -18.44 19.26 -7.06
C GLU A 145 -19.12 17.94 -6.66
N VAL A 146 -18.73 17.34 -5.54
CA VAL A 146 -19.35 16.11 -5.04
C VAL A 146 -20.81 16.32 -4.63
N SER A 147 -21.18 17.53 -4.14
CA SER A 147 -22.57 17.84 -3.79
C SER A 147 -23.50 18.06 -4.99
N LYS A 148 -22.95 18.17 -6.23
CA LYS A 148 -23.73 18.26 -7.46
C LYS A 148 -23.96 16.91 -8.14
N ALA A 149 -23.13 15.90 -7.79
CA ALA A 149 -23.17 14.55 -8.37
C ALA A 149 -24.26 13.70 -7.73
#